data_a7c23991fe7b0e5bfbb7880d751d8ddf
#
_entry.id   a7c23991fe7b0e5bfbb7880d751d8ddf
#
_cell.length_a   1.000
_cell.length_b   1.000
_cell.length_c   1.000
_cell.angle_alpha   90.00
_cell.angle_beta   90.00
_cell.angle_gamma   90.00
#
_symmetry.space_group_name_H-M   'P 1'
#
loop_
_entity.id
_entity.type
_entity.pdbx_description
1 polymer ?
#
loop_
_entity_poly.entity_id
_entity_poly.type
_entity_poly.pdbx_seq_one_letter_code
_entity_poly.pdbx_strand_id
1 'polypeptide(L)'
;MTEHARLVITAGEPAGIGPDVVLGALQSPFDAQIAVVGDVQVLEQRAIALGMDLQFSMLPPDAPPPHIPGKVSVYHIPCASPVEPGRLNVANASHVVQTLRTSVQLLKDKRFDAVVTAPVQKSVINDSGLSFTGHTEFFSEQFGCKDVVMLLVNDGLRVALATTHLPLREVPDAITRESLLSKLDIVHNDLTRLYGITQPRIAMLGLNPHAGEGGHLGREEIETITPAGEEALRRGIDVTAPIPADTAFTSKQVLDADVVLAMFHDQGLPVLKARGFGSSVNITLGLPTIRTSVDHGTALELAATGKASSESMKAAITEAIACAQNQSL
;
A
#
# COMPACT_ATOMS: atom_id res chain seq x y z
N MET A 1 1.71 29.32 6.40
CA MET A 1 1.95 28.21 7.36
C MET A 1 1.81 26.96 6.54
N THR A 2 2.87 26.18 6.37
CA THR A 2 2.78 24.88 5.70
C THR A 2 1.83 24.01 6.51
N GLU A 3 0.73 23.60 5.92
CA GLU A 3 -0.24 22.72 6.55
C GLU A 3 0.41 21.35 6.67
N HIS A 4 0.56 20.81 7.90
CA HIS A 4 1.14 19.49 8.11
C HIS A 4 0.25 18.42 7.49
N ALA A 5 0.82 17.42 6.84
CA ALA A 5 0.10 16.25 6.36
C ALA A 5 -0.68 15.56 7.50
N ARG A 6 -1.92 15.17 7.25
CA ARG A 6 -2.80 14.54 8.24
C ARG A 6 -2.98 13.06 7.88
N LEU A 7 -2.47 12.18 8.74
CA LEU A 7 -2.46 10.74 8.50
C LEU A 7 -3.30 9.99 9.51
N VAL A 8 -4.10 9.05 9.03
CA VAL A 8 -4.77 8.05 9.87
C VAL A 8 -4.12 6.69 9.67
N ILE A 9 -3.77 6.01 10.77
CA ILE A 9 -3.16 4.67 10.76
C ILE A 9 -4.18 3.67 11.31
N THR A 10 -4.46 2.58 10.58
CA THR A 10 -5.25 1.48 11.12
C THR A 10 -4.35 0.48 11.83
N ALA A 11 -4.67 0.09 13.07
CA ALA A 11 -3.84 -0.80 13.88
C ALA A 11 -3.80 -2.26 13.36
N GLY A 12 -4.68 -2.61 12.41
CA GLY A 12 -4.73 -3.93 11.78
C GLY A 12 -5.32 -5.02 12.67
N GLU A 13 -4.83 -6.25 12.51
CA GLU A 13 -5.23 -7.39 13.34
C GLU A 13 -4.74 -7.21 14.78
N PRO A 14 -5.63 -7.12 15.77
CA PRO A 14 -5.24 -6.82 17.14
C PRO A 14 -4.38 -7.92 17.79
N ALA A 15 -4.53 -9.19 17.35
CA ALA A 15 -3.74 -10.31 17.83
C ALA A 15 -2.38 -10.45 17.14
N GLY A 16 -2.17 -9.74 16.00
CA GLY A 16 -0.93 -9.77 15.22
C GLY A 16 0.08 -8.70 15.63
N ILE A 17 1.10 -8.51 14.77
CA ILE A 17 2.14 -7.49 14.95
C ILE A 17 1.69 -6.07 14.55
N GLY A 18 0.47 -5.89 14.05
CA GLY A 18 -0.04 -4.55 13.69
C GLY A 18 0.18 -3.52 14.80
N PRO A 19 -0.33 -3.77 16.03
CA PRO A 19 -0.06 -2.90 17.18
C PRO A 19 1.42 -2.69 17.48
N ASP A 20 2.26 -3.74 17.39
CA ASP A 20 3.72 -3.67 17.66
C ASP A 20 4.41 -2.68 16.73
N VAL A 21 4.20 -2.85 15.41
CA VAL A 21 4.88 -2.04 14.39
C VAL A 21 4.37 -0.60 14.36
N VAL A 22 3.08 -0.38 14.65
CA VAL A 22 2.50 0.96 14.77
C VAL A 22 3.11 1.69 15.97
N LEU A 23 3.09 1.08 17.16
CA LEU A 23 3.65 1.68 18.37
C LEU A 23 5.15 1.91 18.25
N GLY A 24 5.88 0.97 17.67
CA GLY A 24 7.31 1.10 17.42
C GLY A 24 7.64 2.25 16.44
N ALA A 25 6.84 2.42 15.38
CA ALA A 25 7.03 3.50 14.43
C ALA A 25 6.77 4.88 15.07
N LEU A 26 5.73 5.01 15.89
CA LEU A 26 5.34 6.28 16.52
C LEU A 26 6.30 6.76 17.61
N GLN A 27 7.35 6.02 17.93
CA GLN A 27 8.47 6.52 18.73
C GLN A 27 9.45 7.38 17.91
N SER A 28 9.33 7.37 16.57
CA SER A 28 10.13 8.20 15.67
C SER A 28 9.45 9.55 15.41
N PRO A 29 10.22 10.63 15.13
CA PRO A 29 9.63 11.91 14.74
C PRO A 29 9.07 11.86 13.32
N PHE A 30 7.88 12.44 13.13
CA PHE A 30 7.27 12.68 11.83
C PHE A 30 6.71 14.10 11.76
N ASP A 31 6.94 14.79 10.66
CA ASP A 31 6.37 16.12 10.40
C ASP A 31 4.94 15.98 9.84
N ALA A 32 4.03 15.55 10.70
CA ALA A 32 2.64 15.27 10.36
C ALA A 32 1.73 15.32 11.58
N GLN A 33 0.43 15.40 11.36
CA GLN A 33 -0.60 15.08 12.33
C GLN A 33 -0.98 13.62 12.16
N ILE A 34 -0.86 12.80 13.22
CA ILE A 34 -1.08 11.36 13.14
C ILE A 34 -2.10 10.90 14.16
N ALA A 35 -3.07 10.11 13.71
CA ALA A 35 -4.00 9.40 14.58
C ALA A 35 -4.00 7.90 14.25
N VAL A 36 -4.21 7.07 15.27
CA VAL A 36 -4.41 5.63 15.13
C VAL A 36 -5.89 5.30 15.31
N VAL A 37 -6.45 4.47 14.44
CA VAL A 37 -7.77 3.87 14.62
C VAL A 37 -7.59 2.46 15.15
N GLY A 38 -8.08 2.19 16.35
CA GLY A 38 -7.93 0.90 17.00
C GLY A 38 -8.47 0.89 18.43
N ASP A 39 -8.27 -0.19 19.15
CA ASP A 39 -8.64 -0.31 20.55
C ASP A 39 -7.51 0.23 21.45
N VAL A 40 -7.78 1.31 22.17
CA VAL A 40 -6.79 1.95 23.05
C VAL A 40 -6.28 0.99 24.12
N GLN A 41 -7.14 0.12 24.67
CA GLN A 41 -6.74 -0.85 25.71
C GLN A 41 -5.79 -1.91 25.15
N VAL A 42 -6.04 -2.38 23.91
CA VAL A 42 -5.13 -3.30 23.21
C VAL A 42 -3.77 -2.65 22.97
N LEU A 43 -3.76 -1.39 22.52
CA LEU A 43 -2.53 -0.64 22.28
C LEU A 43 -1.76 -0.39 23.58
N GLU A 44 -2.43 0.00 24.68
CA GLU A 44 -1.80 0.19 26.01
C GLU A 44 -1.20 -1.11 26.53
N GLN A 45 -1.96 -2.22 26.48
CA GLN A 45 -1.46 -3.53 26.91
C GLN A 45 -0.27 -3.99 26.07
N ARG A 46 -0.30 -3.70 24.76
CA ARG A 46 0.82 -4.03 23.86
C ARG A 46 2.05 -3.18 24.19
N ALA A 47 1.90 -1.88 24.45
CA ALA A 47 3.01 -1.02 24.87
C ALA A 47 3.66 -1.52 26.17
N ILE A 48 2.85 -1.91 27.16
CA ILE A 48 3.34 -2.51 28.42
C ILE A 48 4.12 -3.79 28.15
N ALA A 49 3.56 -4.72 27.36
CA ALA A 49 4.21 -5.98 27.02
C ALA A 49 5.55 -5.82 26.31
N LEU A 50 5.67 -4.73 25.50
CA LEU A 50 6.89 -4.40 24.77
C LEU A 50 7.86 -3.50 25.58
N GLY A 51 7.51 -3.11 26.80
CA GLY A 51 8.31 -2.20 27.64
C GLY A 51 8.44 -0.79 27.06
N MET A 52 7.45 -0.33 26.28
CA MET A 52 7.43 1.00 25.68
C MET A 52 6.76 2.01 26.62
N ASP A 53 7.43 3.13 26.88
CA ASP A 53 6.85 4.26 27.62
C ASP A 53 6.10 5.18 26.64
N LEU A 54 4.81 4.94 26.47
CA LEU A 54 3.95 5.67 25.55
C LEU A 54 2.77 6.31 26.29
N GLN A 55 2.40 7.52 25.85
CA GLN A 55 1.24 8.24 26.36
C GLN A 55 0.08 8.18 25.35
N PHE A 56 -1.07 7.70 25.79
CA PHE A 56 -2.25 7.57 24.96
C PHE A 56 -3.27 8.67 25.24
N SER A 57 -3.88 9.19 24.19
CA SER A 57 -5.01 10.12 24.27
C SER A 57 -6.13 9.69 23.33
N MET A 58 -7.34 9.56 23.87
CA MET A 58 -8.51 9.35 23.02
C MET A 58 -8.90 10.66 22.34
N LEU A 59 -9.04 10.61 21.03
CA LEU A 59 -9.44 11.78 20.24
C LEU A 59 -10.96 11.88 20.16
N PRO A 60 -11.51 13.10 20.36
CA PRO A 60 -12.81 13.46 19.83
C PRO A 60 -12.76 13.49 18.30
N PRO A 61 -13.90 13.65 17.62
CA PRO A 61 -13.91 13.67 16.16
C PRO A 61 -13.06 14.77 15.48
N ASP A 62 -12.29 15.56 16.16
CA ASP A 62 -11.45 16.65 15.63
C ASP A 62 -10.08 16.16 15.12
N ALA A 63 -9.36 16.99 14.33
CA ALA A 63 -8.04 16.67 13.84
C ALA A 63 -7.04 16.44 14.99
N PRO A 64 -6.13 15.45 14.88
CA PRO A 64 -5.10 15.23 15.89
C PRO A 64 -4.12 16.41 15.94
N PRO A 65 -3.47 16.63 17.09
CA PRO A 65 -2.36 17.56 17.17
C PRO A 65 -1.16 17.06 16.33
N PRO A 66 -0.15 17.92 16.06
CA PRO A 66 1.10 17.49 15.47
C PRO A 66 1.69 16.30 16.26
N HIS A 67 2.26 15.35 15.52
CA HIS A 67 2.85 14.15 16.11
C HIS A 67 4.04 14.50 17.01
N ILE A 68 4.05 13.90 18.18
CA ILE A 68 5.15 13.95 19.14
C ILE A 68 5.59 12.51 19.42
N PRO A 69 6.87 12.15 19.25
CA PRO A 69 7.37 10.82 19.58
C PRO A 69 6.94 10.38 20.98
N GLY A 70 6.45 9.15 21.10
CA GLY A 70 5.96 8.60 22.36
C GLY A 70 4.53 9.02 22.74
N LYS A 71 3.85 9.89 21.97
CA LYS A 71 2.43 10.21 22.17
C LYS A 71 1.58 9.59 21.05
N VAL A 72 0.53 8.88 21.44
CA VAL A 72 -0.36 8.16 20.53
C VAL A 72 -1.77 8.70 20.68
N SER A 73 -2.26 9.36 19.63
CA SER A 73 -3.63 9.87 19.53
C SER A 73 -4.52 8.78 18.91
N VAL A 74 -5.60 8.37 19.57
CA VAL A 74 -6.40 7.19 19.18
C VAL A 74 -7.87 7.55 18.95
N TYR A 75 -8.38 7.19 17.76
CA TYR A 75 -9.82 7.00 17.55
C TYR A 75 -10.17 5.60 18.04
N HIS A 76 -10.78 5.55 19.22
CA HIS A 76 -11.06 4.28 19.89
C HIS A 76 -12.21 3.52 19.23
N ILE A 77 -11.92 2.30 18.79
CA ILE A 77 -12.89 1.30 18.35
C ILE A 77 -12.66 0.06 19.23
N PRO A 78 -13.61 -0.31 20.09
CA PRO A 78 -13.39 -1.42 21.03
C PRO A 78 -13.36 -2.79 20.32
N CYS A 79 -12.53 -3.69 20.81
CA CYS A 79 -12.62 -5.11 20.51
C CYS A 79 -13.84 -5.73 21.20
N ALA A 80 -14.50 -6.68 20.54
CA ALA A 80 -15.66 -7.38 21.13
C ALA A 80 -15.29 -8.38 22.21
N SER A 81 -14.04 -8.85 22.20
CA SER A 81 -13.50 -9.83 23.14
C SER A 81 -12.05 -9.50 23.51
N PRO A 82 -11.57 -9.95 24.69
CA PRO A 82 -10.17 -9.79 25.06
C PRO A 82 -9.23 -10.31 23.97
N VAL A 83 -8.13 -9.58 23.77
CA VAL A 83 -7.11 -9.91 22.78
C VAL A 83 -5.94 -10.59 23.45
N GLU A 84 -5.58 -11.78 22.93
CA GLU A 84 -4.37 -12.50 23.31
C GLU A 84 -3.37 -12.40 22.13
N PRO A 85 -2.18 -11.80 22.31
CA PRO A 85 -1.20 -11.72 21.24
C PRO A 85 -0.86 -13.10 20.67
N GLY A 86 -0.81 -13.19 19.34
CA GLY A 86 -0.53 -14.45 18.64
C GLY A 86 -1.75 -15.37 18.46
N ARG A 87 -2.91 -15.06 19.05
CA ARG A 87 -4.09 -15.92 19.01
C ARG A 87 -5.30 -15.20 18.40
N LEU A 88 -5.66 -15.61 17.19
CA LEU A 88 -6.82 -15.07 16.47
C LEU A 88 -8.13 -15.35 17.19
N ASN A 89 -9.04 -14.37 17.16
CA ASN A 89 -10.39 -14.51 17.69
C ASN A 89 -11.41 -13.92 16.70
N VAL A 90 -12.26 -14.77 16.15
CA VAL A 90 -13.31 -14.40 15.19
C VAL A 90 -14.24 -13.30 15.73
N ALA A 91 -14.47 -13.26 17.05
CA ALA A 91 -15.29 -12.21 17.67
C ALA A 91 -14.74 -10.79 17.44
N ASN A 92 -13.42 -10.64 17.22
CA ASN A 92 -12.78 -9.37 16.97
C ASN A 92 -12.72 -8.96 15.47
N ALA A 93 -13.21 -9.81 14.56
CA ALA A 93 -13.21 -9.51 13.12
C ALA A 93 -14.01 -8.24 12.79
N SER A 94 -15.14 -8.02 13.47
CA SER A 94 -15.94 -6.79 13.28
C SER A 94 -15.19 -5.53 13.69
N HIS A 95 -14.34 -5.58 14.72
CA HIS A 95 -13.46 -4.49 15.11
C HIS A 95 -12.51 -4.12 13.96
N VAL A 96 -11.83 -5.10 13.36
CA VAL A 96 -10.90 -4.87 12.25
C VAL A 96 -11.60 -4.17 11.09
N VAL A 97 -12.76 -4.68 10.65
CA VAL A 97 -13.52 -4.06 9.55
C VAL A 97 -14.01 -2.66 9.92
N GLN A 98 -14.41 -2.43 11.19
CA GLN A 98 -14.85 -1.12 11.65
C GLN A 98 -13.71 -0.11 11.68
N THR A 99 -12.48 -0.50 12.02
CA THR A 99 -11.32 0.42 11.93
C THR A 99 -11.09 0.88 10.49
N LEU A 100 -11.22 -0.03 9.51
CA LEU A 100 -11.11 0.32 8.09
C LEU A 100 -12.25 1.24 7.63
N ARG A 101 -13.49 0.97 8.01
CA ARG A 101 -14.64 1.82 7.68
C ARG A 101 -14.51 3.22 8.28
N THR A 102 -14.06 3.29 9.52
CA THR A 102 -13.81 4.58 10.20
C THR A 102 -12.73 5.37 9.46
N SER A 103 -11.63 4.75 9.06
CA SER A 103 -10.58 5.43 8.30
C SER A 103 -11.09 5.95 6.95
N VAL A 104 -11.93 5.17 6.24
CA VAL A 104 -12.58 5.60 4.99
C VAL A 104 -13.47 6.82 5.22
N GLN A 105 -14.28 6.81 6.30
CA GLN A 105 -15.16 7.95 6.60
C GLN A 105 -14.36 9.22 6.90
N LEU A 106 -13.29 9.09 7.70
CA LEU A 106 -12.40 10.20 8.03
C LEU A 106 -11.73 10.81 6.76
N LEU A 107 -11.38 9.98 5.77
CA LEU A 107 -10.85 10.42 4.49
C LEU A 107 -11.92 11.09 3.61
N LYS A 108 -13.13 10.52 3.53
CA LYS A 108 -14.26 11.11 2.78
C LYS A 108 -14.67 12.47 3.35
N ASP A 109 -14.60 12.63 4.66
CA ASP A 109 -14.86 13.90 5.36
C ASP A 109 -13.70 14.90 5.25
N LYS A 110 -12.63 14.54 4.50
CA LYS A 110 -11.42 15.36 4.31
C LYS A 110 -10.74 15.78 5.62
N ARG A 111 -10.87 14.96 6.65
CA ARG A 111 -10.23 15.18 7.95
C ARG A 111 -8.79 14.70 7.97
N PHE A 112 -8.48 13.74 7.08
CA PHE A 112 -7.16 13.20 6.84
C PHE A 112 -6.87 13.18 5.34
N ASP A 113 -5.59 13.27 4.99
CA ASP A 113 -5.10 13.29 3.63
C ASP A 113 -4.70 11.89 3.15
N ALA A 114 -4.27 11.05 4.11
CA ALA A 114 -3.79 9.70 3.81
C ALA A 114 -4.17 8.68 4.88
N VAL A 115 -4.25 7.41 4.48
CA VAL A 115 -4.32 6.26 5.37
C VAL A 115 -3.09 5.37 5.22
N VAL A 116 -2.54 4.97 6.38
CA VAL A 116 -1.49 3.94 6.47
C VAL A 116 -2.08 2.70 7.11
N THR A 117 -1.99 1.55 6.44
CA THR A 117 -2.64 0.33 6.93
C THR A 117 -1.64 -0.69 7.48
N ALA A 118 -1.81 -1.09 8.74
CA ALA A 118 -1.16 -2.27 9.32
C ALA A 118 -1.82 -3.56 8.82
N PRO A 119 -1.16 -4.74 8.93
CA PRO A 119 -1.65 -5.96 8.34
C PRO A 119 -2.90 -6.50 9.04
N VAL A 120 -3.78 -7.12 8.27
CA VAL A 120 -4.99 -7.81 8.75
C VAL A 120 -4.97 -9.30 8.40
N GLN A 121 -5.70 -10.10 9.17
CA GLN A 121 -5.84 -11.54 8.91
C GLN A 121 -7.14 -11.81 8.16
N LYS A 122 -7.04 -12.05 6.83
CA LYS A 122 -8.20 -12.25 5.96
C LYS A 122 -9.05 -13.46 6.40
N SER A 123 -8.42 -14.56 6.82
CA SER A 123 -9.12 -15.77 7.22
C SER A 123 -10.09 -15.51 8.38
N VAL A 124 -9.65 -14.87 9.45
CA VAL A 124 -10.49 -14.59 10.62
C VAL A 124 -11.66 -13.66 10.31
N ILE A 125 -11.47 -12.71 9.38
CA ILE A 125 -12.55 -11.84 8.91
C ILE A 125 -13.58 -12.66 8.14
N ASN A 126 -13.14 -13.51 7.19
CA ASN A 126 -14.04 -14.35 6.41
C ASN A 126 -14.74 -15.41 7.27
N ASP A 127 -14.05 -15.98 8.26
CA ASP A 127 -14.63 -16.95 9.21
C ASP A 127 -15.76 -16.32 10.06
N SER A 128 -15.78 -14.98 10.22
CA SER A 128 -16.87 -14.27 10.88
C SER A 128 -18.13 -14.09 10.01
N GLY A 129 -18.10 -14.54 8.75
CA GLY A 129 -19.17 -14.35 7.78
C GLY A 129 -19.10 -13.01 7.01
N LEU A 130 -18.09 -12.20 7.25
CA LEU A 130 -17.83 -10.96 6.50
C LEU A 130 -16.95 -11.29 5.29
N SER A 131 -17.38 -10.92 4.06
CA SER A 131 -16.54 -11.08 2.87
C SER A 131 -15.41 -10.06 2.87
N PHE A 132 -14.17 -10.52 2.83
CA PHE A 132 -12.99 -9.66 2.79
C PHE A 132 -11.88 -10.29 1.95
N THR A 133 -11.58 -9.71 0.81
CA THR A 133 -10.54 -10.17 -0.12
C THR A 133 -9.18 -9.51 0.14
N GLY A 134 -9.19 -8.28 0.64
CA GLY A 134 -7.99 -7.52 0.99
C GLY A 134 -8.26 -6.04 1.17
N HIS A 135 -7.25 -5.32 1.63
CA HIS A 135 -7.33 -3.87 1.80
C HIS A 135 -7.57 -3.14 0.47
N THR A 136 -6.87 -3.55 -0.58
CA THR A 136 -6.95 -2.90 -1.90
C THR A 136 -8.38 -2.95 -2.46
N GLU A 137 -8.98 -4.13 -2.44
CA GLU A 137 -10.34 -4.36 -2.88
C GLU A 137 -11.34 -3.62 -1.97
N PHE A 138 -11.13 -3.68 -0.66
CA PHE A 138 -11.97 -2.97 0.30
C PHE A 138 -11.98 -1.46 0.05
N PHE A 139 -10.81 -0.82 -0.05
CA PHE A 139 -10.74 0.62 -0.30
C PHE A 139 -11.28 0.99 -1.68
N SER A 140 -10.98 0.20 -2.72
CA SER A 140 -11.53 0.39 -4.08
C SER A 140 -13.05 0.38 -4.06
N GLU A 141 -13.68 -0.60 -3.41
CA GLU A 141 -15.13 -0.71 -3.26
C GLU A 141 -15.72 0.48 -2.48
N GLN A 142 -15.12 0.82 -1.33
CA GLN A 142 -15.59 1.91 -0.48
C GLN A 142 -15.54 3.28 -1.15
N PHE A 143 -14.56 3.51 -2.04
CA PHE A 143 -14.46 4.74 -2.82
C PHE A 143 -15.14 4.66 -4.20
N GLY A 144 -15.68 3.51 -4.58
CA GLY A 144 -16.34 3.31 -5.88
C GLY A 144 -15.38 3.37 -7.06
N CYS A 145 -14.11 3.00 -6.85
CA CYS A 145 -13.10 2.97 -7.90
C CYS A 145 -13.32 1.77 -8.81
N LYS A 146 -13.30 2.02 -10.13
CA LYS A 146 -13.48 0.96 -11.12
C LYS A 146 -12.26 0.06 -11.24
N ASP A 147 -11.08 0.65 -11.08
CA ASP A 147 -9.79 -0.02 -11.23
C ASP A 147 -8.73 0.62 -10.33
N VAL A 148 -7.76 -0.15 -9.91
CA VAL A 148 -6.64 0.29 -9.07
C VAL A 148 -5.36 -0.40 -9.49
N VAL A 149 -4.20 0.19 -9.15
CA VAL A 149 -2.87 -0.38 -9.42
C VAL A 149 -2.11 -0.53 -8.12
N MET A 150 -1.54 -1.70 -7.90
CA MET A 150 -0.58 -1.91 -6.82
C MET A 150 0.78 -1.36 -7.27
N LEU A 151 1.28 -0.40 -6.54
CA LEU A 151 2.63 0.14 -6.68
C LEU A 151 3.45 -0.26 -5.45
N LEU A 152 4.62 -0.85 -5.67
CA LEU A 152 5.61 -1.05 -4.61
C LEU A 152 6.78 -0.11 -4.81
N VAL A 153 7.22 0.50 -3.71
CA VAL A 153 8.34 1.44 -3.69
C VAL A 153 9.40 0.95 -2.72
N ASN A 154 10.65 0.96 -3.16
CA ASN A 154 11.80 0.65 -2.32
C ASN A 154 13.05 1.32 -2.88
N ASP A 155 13.74 2.12 -2.06
CA ASP A 155 15.02 2.78 -2.40
C ASP A 155 14.98 3.46 -3.79
N GLY A 156 13.94 4.24 -4.03
CA GLY A 156 13.74 4.98 -5.29
C GLY A 156 13.25 4.15 -6.47
N LEU A 157 13.26 2.83 -6.39
CA LEU A 157 12.65 1.96 -7.41
C LEU A 157 11.15 1.86 -7.17
N ARG A 158 10.35 2.16 -8.21
CA ARG A 158 8.90 1.99 -8.22
C ARG A 158 8.52 0.90 -9.20
N VAL A 159 7.73 -0.08 -8.75
CA VAL A 159 7.20 -1.17 -9.57
C VAL A 159 5.69 -1.21 -9.45
N ALA A 160 5.02 -0.89 -10.54
CA ALA A 160 3.57 -1.02 -10.70
C ALA A 160 3.23 -2.38 -11.31
N LEU A 161 2.10 -2.96 -10.95
CA LEU A 161 1.67 -4.28 -11.40
C LEU A 161 0.42 -4.17 -12.29
N ALA A 162 0.51 -4.73 -13.50
CA ALA A 162 -0.65 -4.86 -14.38
C ALA A 162 -1.63 -5.91 -13.86
N THR A 163 -1.12 -7.04 -13.36
CA THR A 163 -1.89 -8.06 -12.64
C THR A 163 -1.24 -8.38 -11.29
N THR A 164 -2.03 -8.74 -10.28
CA THR A 164 -1.55 -9.00 -8.91
C THR A 164 -1.61 -10.49 -8.55
N HIS A 165 -2.65 -10.91 -7.85
CA HIS A 165 -2.75 -12.24 -7.21
C HIS A 165 -3.54 -13.24 -8.08
N LEU A 166 -3.16 -13.38 -9.35
CA LEU A 166 -3.70 -14.37 -10.26
C LEU A 166 -2.81 -15.61 -10.34
N PRO A 167 -3.37 -16.81 -10.53
CA PRO A 167 -2.59 -17.96 -10.98
C PRO A 167 -1.85 -17.61 -12.27
N LEU A 168 -0.59 -18.02 -12.39
CA LEU A 168 0.25 -17.64 -13.54
C LEU A 168 -0.38 -17.95 -14.90
N ARG A 169 -1.11 -19.07 -15.00
CA ARG A 169 -1.82 -19.49 -16.23
C ARG A 169 -2.97 -18.54 -16.64
N GLU A 170 -3.46 -17.71 -15.72
CA GLU A 170 -4.55 -16.76 -15.96
C GLU A 170 -4.04 -15.36 -16.32
N VAL A 171 -2.74 -15.12 -16.13
CA VAL A 171 -2.12 -13.82 -16.38
C VAL A 171 -2.24 -13.40 -17.86
N PRO A 172 -1.93 -14.23 -18.86
CA PRO A 172 -2.04 -13.83 -20.26
C PRO A 172 -3.44 -13.36 -20.65
N ASP A 173 -4.48 -14.06 -20.19
CA ASP A 173 -5.88 -13.72 -20.48
C ASP A 173 -6.33 -12.43 -19.77
N ALA A 174 -5.72 -12.08 -18.63
CA ALA A 174 -6.00 -10.84 -17.89
C ALA A 174 -5.28 -9.61 -18.50
N ILE A 175 -4.24 -9.82 -19.29
CA ILE A 175 -3.51 -8.77 -20.01
C ILE A 175 -4.27 -8.45 -21.31
N THR A 176 -5.21 -7.52 -21.24
CA THR A 176 -5.94 -6.99 -22.37
C THR A 176 -5.50 -5.56 -22.69
N ARG A 177 -5.79 -5.11 -23.91
CA ARG A 177 -5.50 -3.71 -24.29
C ARG A 177 -6.20 -2.72 -23.37
N GLU A 178 -7.48 -2.97 -23.04
CA GLU A 178 -8.28 -2.13 -22.17
C GLU A 178 -7.71 -2.11 -20.75
N SER A 179 -7.34 -3.27 -20.19
CA SER A 179 -6.77 -3.35 -18.84
C SER A 179 -5.43 -2.61 -18.76
N LEU A 180 -4.55 -2.79 -19.74
CA LEU A 180 -3.26 -2.09 -19.78
C LEU A 180 -3.43 -0.57 -19.92
N LEU A 181 -4.33 -0.10 -20.78
CA LEU A 181 -4.60 1.33 -20.93
C LEU A 181 -5.12 1.93 -19.61
N SER A 182 -6.05 1.24 -18.94
CA SER A 182 -6.52 1.67 -17.62
C SER A 182 -5.38 1.77 -16.60
N LYS A 183 -4.49 0.78 -16.56
CA LYS A 183 -3.33 0.79 -15.66
C LYS A 183 -2.34 1.91 -15.98
N LEU A 184 -2.05 2.13 -17.27
CA LEU A 184 -1.16 3.20 -17.71
C LEU A 184 -1.73 4.59 -17.39
N ASP A 185 -3.03 4.80 -17.60
CA ASP A 185 -3.72 6.04 -17.23
C ASP A 185 -3.65 6.29 -15.71
N ILE A 186 -3.89 5.26 -14.87
CA ILE A 186 -3.81 5.36 -13.40
C ILE A 186 -2.38 5.68 -12.97
N VAL A 187 -1.39 4.94 -13.48
CA VAL A 187 0.02 5.14 -13.11
C VAL A 187 0.48 6.54 -13.48
N HIS A 188 0.19 7.00 -14.70
CA HIS A 188 0.54 8.35 -15.16
C HIS A 188 -0.07 9.44 -14.27
N ASN A 189 -1.39 9.37 -14.05
CA ASN A 189 -2.11 10.37 -13.28
C ASN A 189 -1.66 10.41 -11.82
N ASP A 190 -1.48 9.25 -11.19
CA ASP A 190 -1.11 9.21 -9.79
C ASP A 190 0.37 9.50 -9.54
N LEU A 191 1.29 9.17 -10.44
CA LEU A 191 2.67 9.64 -10.31
C LEU A 191 2.75 11.16 -10.45
N THR A 192 1.94 11.76 -11.32
CA THR A 192 1.82 13.21 -11.40
C THR A 192 1.25 13.80 -10.11
N ARG A 193 0.16 13.25 -9.61
CA ARG A 193 -0.56 13.75 -8.44
C ARG A 193 0.20 13.52 -7.13
N LEU A 194 0.76 12.30 -6.92
CA LEU A 194 1.36 11.89 -5.64
C LEU A 194 2.86 12.19 -5.55
N TYR A 195 3.56 12.21 -6.67
CA TYR A 195 5.01 12.41 -6.71
C TYR A 195 5.43 13.74 -7.35
N GLY A 196 4.48 14.53 -7.87
CA GLY A 196 4.78 15.81 -8.53
C GLY A 196 5.56 15.65 -9.84
N ILE A 197 5.58 14.45 -10.44
CA ILE A 197 6.29 14.19 -11.69
C ILE A 197 5.42 14.63 -12.86
N THR A 198 5.73 15.77 -13.46
CA THR A 198 4.88 16.38 -14.50
C THR A 198 4.65 15.47 -15.71
N GLN A 199 5.66 14.71 -16.12
CA GLN A 199 5.61 13.78 -17.25
C GLN A 199 6.26 12.45 -16.84
N PRO A 200 5.53 11.57 -16.12
CA PRO A 200 6.09 10.30 -15.68
C PRO A 200 6.48 9.41 -16.85
N ARG A 201 7.71 8.90 -16.81
CA ARG A 201 8.20 7.93 -17.77
C ARG A 201 7.99 6.51 -17.25
N ILE A 202 7.20 5.72 -17.98
CA ILE A 202 6.83 4.34 -17.63
C ILE A 202 7.66 3.36 -18.45
N ALA A 203 8.49 2.56 -17.79
CA ALA A 203 9.15 1.42 -18.42
C ALA A 203 8.22 0.21 -18.40
N MET A 204 7.62 -0.14 -19.54
CA MET A 204 6.68 -1.26 -19.64
C MET A 204 7.43 -2.55 -19.96
N LEU A 205 7.28 -3.59 -19.14
CA LEU A 205 7.87 -4.90 -19.39
C LEU A 205 7.04 -5.70 -20.41
N GLY A 206 7.69 -6.63 -21.13
CA GLY A 206 7.00 -7.67 -21.88
C GLY A 206 6.44 -8.73 -20.91
N LEU A 207 5.50 -9.54 -21.38
CA LEU A 207 4.95 -10.68 -20.66
C LEU A 207 5.83 -11.93 -20.83
N ASN A 208 6.22 -12.18 -22.09
CA ASN A 208 6.96 -13.37 -22.46
C ASN A 208 8.49 -13.19 -22.34
N PRO A 209 9.27 -14.27 -22.27
CA PRO A 209 10.72 -14.21 -22.36
C PRO A 209 11.16 -13.41 -23.60
N HIS A 210 12.20 -12.57 -23.42
CA HIS A 210 12.74 -11.69 -24.48
C HIS A 210 11.67 -10.81 -25.16
N ALA A 211 10.61 -10.43 -24.38
CA ALA A 211 9.45 -9.68 -24.90
C ALA A 211 8.86 -10.33 -26.18
N GLY A 212 8.70 -11.66 -26.17
CA GLY A 212 8.08 -12.44 -27.23
C GLY A 212 8.96 -12.73 -28.44
N GLU A 213 10.22 -12.22 -28.51
CA GLU A 213 11.19 -12.47 -29.60
C GLU A 213 10.55 -12.35 -30.99
N GLY A 214 9.89 -11.24 -31.28
CA GLY A 214 9.21 -11.02 -32.55
C GLY A 214 8.02 -11.97 -32.83
N GLY A 215 7.46 -12.58 -31.78
CA GLY A 215 6.33 -13.50 -31.84
C GLY A 215 6.72 -14.99 -31.85
N HIS A 216 8.01 -15.29 -31.72
CA HIS A 216 8.49 -16.69 -31.65
C HIS A 216 8.28 -17.31 -30.25
N LEU A 217 8.23 -16.50 -29.21
CA LEU A 217 8.06 -16.93 -27.82
C LEU A 217 6.72 -16.44 -27.20
N GLY A 218 5.76 -16.10 -28.01
CA GLY A 218 4.46 -15.57 -27.62
C GLY A 218 4.09 -14.36 -28.48
N ARG A 219 2.82 -14.04 -28.57
CA ARG A 219 2.30 -12.98 -29.43
C ARG A 219 1.63 -11.84 -28.66
N GLU A 220 1.56 -11.95 -27.36
CA GLU A 220 0.89 -10.98 -26.46
C GLU A 220 1.50 -9.59 -26.59
N GLU A 221 2.84 -9.50 -26.80
CA GLU A 221 3.51 -8.22 -27.06
C GLU A 221 3.03 -7.58 -28.35
N ILE A 222 2.88 -8.37 -29.44
CA ILE A 222 2.48 -7.86 -30.75
C ILE A 222 1.00 -7.55 -30.78
N GLU A 223 0.16 -8.42 -30.19
CA GLU A 223 -1.29 -8.35 -30.35
C GLU A 223 -1.96 -7.45 -29.30
N THR A 224 -1.31 -7.28 -28.13
CA THR A 224 -1.92 -6.61 -26.98
C THR A 224 -1.04 -5.51 -26.39
N ILE A 225 0.20 -5.83 -25.95
CA ILE A 225 1.00 -4.94 -25.10
C ILE A 225 1.52 -3.75 -25.92
N THR A 226 2.13 -3.99 -27.09
CA THR A 226 2.61 -2.92 -27.98
C THR A 226 1.46 -2.01 -28.45
N PRO A 227 0.33 -2.53 -28.94
CA PRO A 227 -0.82 -1.69 -29.29
C PRO A 227 -1.36 -0.85 -28.14
N ALA A 228 -1.35 -1.37 -26.89
CA ALA A 228 -1.73 -0.59 -25.71
C ALA A 228 -0.73 0.55 -25.44
N GLY A 229 0.57 0.26 -25.50
CA GLY A 229 1.63 1.28 -25.33
C GLY A 229 1.58 2.37 -26.39
N GLU A 230 1.38 2.02 -27.66
CA GLU A 230 1.23 2.99 -28.75
C GLU A 230 -0.01 3.89 -28.58
N GLU A 231 -1.12 3.33 -28.08
CA GLU A 231 -2.30 4.11 -27.77
C GLU A 231 -2.05 5.06 -26.57
N ALA A 232 -1.34 4.60 -25.54
CA ALA A 232 -0.96 5.41 -24.40
C ALA A 232 -0.06 6.60 -24.83
N LEU A 233 0.92 6.35 -25.70
CA LEU A 233 1.75 7.40 -26.31
C LEU A 233 0.92 8.44 -27.07
N ARG A 234 -0.09 8.01 -27.84
CA ARG A 234 -1.01 8.94 -28.55
C ARG A 234 -1.86 9.77 -27.59
N ARG A 235 -2.09 9.31 -26.37
CA ARG A 235 -2.75 10.04 -25.29
C ARG A 235 -1.81 10.96 -24.51
N GLY A 236 -0.51 10.96 -24.84
CA GLY A 236 0.50 11.79 -24.17
C GLY A 236 1.16 11.14 -22.95
N ILE A 237 0.97 9.84 -22.74
CA ILE A 237 1.64 9.08 -21.67
C ILE A 237 2.99 8.61 -22.19
N ASP A 238 4.09 8.99 -21.53
CA ASP A 238 5.44 8.54 -21.89
C ASP A 238 5.65 7.10 -21.40
N VAL A 239 5.57 6.16 -22.33
CA VAL A 239 5.75 4.72 -22.06
C VAL A 239 6.67 4.10 -23.09
N THR A 240 7.56 3.19 -22.65
CA THR A 240 8.46 2.47 -23.56
C THR A 240 7.71 1.40 -24.37
N ALA A 241 8.32 0.95 -25.48
CA ALA A 241 7.99 -0.36 -26.03
C ALA A 241 8.23 -1.46 -24.98
N PRO A 242 7.61 -2.66 -25.13
CA PRO A 242 7.84 -3.76 -24.19
C PRO A 242 9.31 -4.12 -24.04
N ILE A 243 9.84 -4.09 -22.82
CA ILE A 243 11.25 -4.38 -22.50
C ILE A 243 11.35 -5.82 -22.00
N PRO A 244 12.34 -6.62 -22.44
CA PRO A 244 12.63 -7.93 -21.86
C PRO A 244 12.88 -7.83 -20.34
N ALA A 245 12.13 -8.59 -19.54
CA ALA A 245 12.16 -8.47 -18.09
C ALA A 245 13.48 -8.93 -17.46
N ASP A 246 14.15 -9.92 -18.06
CA ASP A 246 15.43 -10.48 -17.61
C ASP A 246 16.58 -9.47 -17.60
N THR A 247 16.55 -8.50 -18.52
CA THR A 247 17.58 -7.47 -18.65
C THR A 247 17.10 -6.08 -18.22
N ALA A 248 15.80 -5.92 -18.00
CA ALA A 248 15.14 -4.62 -17.77
C ALA A 248 15.81 -3.81 -16.65
N PHE A 249 15.98 -4.39 -15.48
CA PHE A 249 16.45 -3.69 -14.28
C PHE A 249 17.94 -3.31 -14.29
N THR A 250 18.68 -3.71 -15.32
CA THR A 250 20.04 -3.27 -15.59
C THR A 250 20.12 -2.35 -16.81
N SER A 251 19.02 -2.17 -17.54
CA SER A 251 18.95 -1.35 -18.74
C SER A 251 18.85 0.14 -18.40
N LYS A 252 19.43 0.97 -19.27
CA LYS A 252 19.30 2.42 -19.17
C LYS A 252 17.82 2.87 -19.22
N GLN A 253 16.98 2.18 -20.00
CA GLN A 253 15.55 2.51 -20.13
C GLN A 253 14.81 2.44 -18.80
N VAL A 254 15.12 1.46 -17.95
CA VAL A 254 14.53 1.34 -16.60
C VAL A 254 15.22 2.28 -15.61
N LEU A 255 16.53 2.46 -15.71
CA LEU A 255 17.27 3.38 -14.84
C LEU A 255 16.83 4.85 -15.04
N ASP A 256 16.43 5.21 -16.25
CA ASP A 256 15.93 6.56 -16.60
C ASP A 256 14.40 6.69 -16.44
N ALA A 257 13.69 5.61 -16.03
CA ALA A 257 12.24 5.62 -15.84
C ALA A 257 11.85 5.98 -14.41
N ASP A 258 10.67 6.60 -14.26
CA ASP A 258 10.08 6.91 -12.96
C ASP A 258 9.40 5.71 -12.33
N VAL A 259 8.93 4.76 -13.15
CA VAL A 259 8.26 3.54 -12.72
C VAL A 259 8.41 2.42 -13.74
N VAL A 260 8.48 1.19 -13.25
CA VAL A 260 8.40 -0.04 -14.05
C VAL A 260 6.97 -0.58 -13.97
N LEU A 261 6.33 -0.81 -15.11
CA LEU A 261 5.07 -1.56 -15.19
C LEU A 261 5.38 -3.03 -15.51
N ALA A 262 5.29 -3.88 -14.50
CA ALA A 262 5.43 -5.32 -14.63
C ALA A 262 4.08 -5.96 -14.95
N MET A 263 4.09 -7.00 -15.80
CA MET A 263 2.86 -7.67 -16.23
C MET A 263 2.24 -8.53 -15.12
N PHE A 264 3.07 -9.11 -14.24
CA PHE A 264 2.61 -9.92 -13.11
C PHE A 264 3.53 -9.77 -11.89
N HIS A 265 2.99 -10.18 -10.75
CA HIS A 265 3.60 -10.01 -9.43
C HIS A 265 5.07 -10.45 -9.36
N ASP A 266 5.38 -11.71 -9.72
CA ASP A 266 6.73 -12.25 -9.57
C ASP A 266 7.70 -11.82 -10.68
N GLN A 267 7.24 -11.02 -11.65
CA GLN A 267 8.12 -10.41 -12.64
C GLN A 267 8.91 -9.22 -12.07
N GLY A 268 8.26 -8.41 -11.24
CA GLY A 268 8.87 -7.18 -10.72
C GLY A 268 9.30 -7.26 -9.26
N LEU A 269 8.54 -7.94 -8.40
CA LEU A 269 8.74 -7.88 -6.96
C LEU A 269 10.01 -8.59 -6.45
N PRO A 270 10.49 -9.70 -7.01
CA PRO A 270 11.75 -10.29 -6.58
C PRO A 270 12.93 -9.32 -6.68
N VAL A 271 13.00 -8.54 -7.75
CA VAL A 271 14.07 -7.55 -7.94
C VAL A 271 13.94 -6.40 -6.94
N LEU A 272 12.72 -5.89 -6.74
CA LEU A 272 12.47 -4.82 -5.78
C LEU A 272 12.83 -5.26 -4.36
N LYS A 273 12.42 -6.46 -3.95
CA LYS A 273 12.71 -7.01 -2.61
C LYS A 273 14.18 -7.36 -2.41
N ALA A 274 14.89 -7.74 -3.46
CA ALA A 274 16.34 -8.00 -3.40
C ALA A 274 17.16 -6.73 -3.14
N ARG A 275 16.66 -5.53 -3.54
CA ARG A 275 17.32 -4.25 -3.26
C ARG A 275 17.22 -3.80 -1.80
N GLY A 276 16.14 -4.19 -1.08
CA GLY A 276 15.96 -3.80 0.31
C GLY A 276 14.81 -4.57 0.96
N PHE A 277 15.16 -5.60 1.72
CA PHE A 277 14.15 -6.36 2.47
C PHE A 277 13.72 -5.57 3.71
N GLY A 278 12.38 -5.44 3.92
CA GLY A 278 11.80 -4.82 5.12
C GLY A 278 11.54 -3.31 5.05
N SER A 279 11.91 -2.63 3.95
CA SER A 279 11.62 -1.19 3.73
C SER A 279 10.69 -0.92 2.55
N SER A 280 10.17 -1.96 1.91
CA SER A 280 9.21 -1.81 0.81
C SER A 280 7.87 -1.28 1.31
N VAL A 281 7.31 -0.32 0.56
CA VAL A 281 6.00 0.26 0.81
C VAL A 281 5.06 -0.13 -0.31
N ASN A 282 3.87 -0.60 0.04
CA ASN A 282 2.80 -0.86 -0.92
C ASN A 282 1.87 0.35 -0.96
N ILE A 283 1.63 0.90 -2.15
CA ILE A 283 0.75 2.03 -2.41
C ILE A 283 -0.36 1.57 -3.34
N THR A 284 -1.58 1.99 -3.08
CA THR A 284 -2.72 1.73 -3.98
C THR A 284 -2.97 2.98 -4.83
N LEU A 285 -2.61 2.93 -6.10
CA LEU A 285 -2.93 3.96 -7.08
C LEU A 285 -4.36 3.80 -7.60
N GLY A 286 -4.98 4.88 -8.08
CA GLY A 286 -6.35 4.91 -8.58
C GLY A 286 -7.40 5.22 -7.51
N LEU A 287 -7.00 5.36 -6.25
CA LEU A 287 -7.88 5.86 -5.19
C LEU A 287 -7.92 7.39 -5.19
N PRO A 288 -9.06 8.03 -4.81
CA PRO A 288 -9.14 9.48 -4.67
C PRO A 288 -8.37 10.02 -3.44
N THR A 289 -7.79 9.14 -2.64
CA THR A 289 -7.02 9.41 -1.44
C THR A 289 -5.69 8.67 -1.47
N ILE A 290 -4.76 9.04 -0.60
CA ILE A 290 -3.49 8.33 -0.45
C ILE A 290 -3.69 7.12 0.47
N ARG A 291 -3.29 5.94 0.00
CA ARG A 291 -3.21 4.74 0.83
C ARG A 291 -1.84 4.10 0.68
N THR A 292 -1.11 4.02 1.80
CA THR A 292 0.12 3.25 1.92
C THR A 292 -0.06 2.08 2.88
N SER A 293 0.80 1.09 2.79
CA SER A 293 0.72 -0.14 3.59
C SER A 293 2.10 -0.74 3.76
N VAL A 294 2.30 -1.43 4.87
CA VAL A 294 3.44 -2.33 5.05
C VAL A 294 3.39 -3.49 4.06
N ASP A 295 4.56 -4.04 3.73
CA ASP A 295 4.71 -5.19 2.81
C ASP A 295 5.02 -6.50 3.59
N HIS A 296 4.26 -6.75 4.66
CA HIS A 296 4.34 -7.98 5.44
C HIS A 296 2.97 -8.36 6.01
N GLY A 297 2.82 -9.59 6.48
CA GLY A 297 1.60 -10.11 7.10
C GLY A 297 1.51 -9.85 8.60
N THR A 298 0.56 -10.51 9.24
CA THR A 298 0.25 -10.38 10.67
C THR A 298 1.28 -11.02 11.60
N ALA A 299 2.13 -11.93 11.11
CA ALA A 299 3.23 -12.56 11.83
C ALA A 299 2.89 -12.86 13.32
N LEU A 300 1.84 -13.65 13.51
CA LEU A 300 1.23 -13.90 14.82
C LEU A 300 2.23 -14.37 15.87
N GLU A 301 3.21 -15.15 15.46
CA GLU A 301 4.27 -15.70 16.30
C GLU A 301 5.23 -14.63 16.86
N LEU A 302 5.24 -13.44 16.27
CA LEU A 302 6.07 -12.32 16.72
C LEU A 302 5.32 -11.31 17.56
N ALA A 303 3.99 -11.42 17.67
CA ALA A 303 3.16 -10.46 18.39
C ALA A 303 3.55 -10.36 19.88
N ALA A 304 3.77 -9.15 20.37
CA ALA A 304 4.20 -8.83 21.73
C ALA A 304 5.57 -9.42 22.16
N THR A 305 6.39 -9.91 21.24
CA THR A 305 7.72 -10.47 21.56
C THR A 305 8.85 -9.43 21.53
N GLY A 306 8.60 -8.23 21.02
CA GLY A 306 9.62 -7.21 20.78
C GLY A 306 10.54 -7.50 19.57
N LYS A 307 10.26 -8.54 18.79
CA LYS A 307 11.08 -8.94 17.62
C LYS A 307 10.55 -8.41 16.29
N ALA A 308 9.33 -7.89 16.25
CA ALA A 308 8.76 -7.30 15.04
C ALA A 308 9.46 -5.96 14.72
N SER A 309 9.96 -5.82 13.48
CA SER A 309 10.57 -4.57 13.03
C SER A 309 9.49 -3.56 12.62
N SER A 310 9.62 -2.32 13.06
CA SER A 310 8.75 -1.20 12.67
C SER A 310 9.22 -0.45 11.42
N GLU A 311 10.30 -0.86 10.78
CA GLU A 311 10.90 -0.11 9.66
C GLU A 311 9.97 -0.01 8.44
N SER A 312 9.24 -1.07 8.10
CA SER A 312 8.24 -1.02 7.01
C SER A 312 7.09 -0.05 7.34
N MET A 313 6.65 0.02 8.60
CA MET A 313 5.63 0.97 9.03
C MET A 313 6.15 2.42 8.98
N LYS A 314 7.38 2.67 9.43
CA LYS A 314 8.03 3.98 9.31
C LYS A 314 8.15 4.41 7.85
N ALA A 315 8.58 3.51 6.97
CA ALA A 315 8.66 3.77 5.54
C ALA A 315 7.28 4.11 4.95
N ALA A 316 6.23 3.35 5.31
CA ALA A 316 4.86 3.60 4.85
C ALA A 316 4.30 4.95 5.33
N ILE A 317 4.60 5.36 6.56
CA ILE A 317 4.24 6.68 7.11
C ILE A 317 4.99 7.79 6.36
N THR A 318 6.31 7.63 6.17
CA THR A 318 7.15 8.63 5.48
C THR A 318 6.69 8.82 4.04
N GLU A 319 6.38 7.74 3.33
CA GLU A 319 5.87 7.78 1.97
C GLU A 319 4.50 8.47 1.88
N ALA A 320 3.59 8.19 2.84
CA ALA A 320 2.30 8.84 2.91
C ALA A 320 2.43 10.36 3.14
N ILE A 321 3.37 10.79 3.99
CA ILE A 321 3.67 12.22 4.22
C ILE A 321 4.15 12.87 2.93
N ALA A 322 5.13 12.26 2.25
CA ALA A 322 5.68 12.80 1.01
C ALA A 322 4.60 12.95 -0.08
N CYS A 323 3.76 11.94 -0.26
CA CYS A 323 2.64 11.99 -1.19
C CYS A 323 1.62 13.09 -0.83
N ALA A 324 1.31 13.28 0.46
CA ALA A 324 0.36 14.31 0.90
C ALA A 324 0.92 15.73 0.70
N GLN A 325 2.20 15.94 0.95
CA GLN A 325 2.87 17.23 0.73
C GLN A 325 2.86 17.61 -0.75
N ASN A 326 3.08 16.65 -1.67
CA ASN A 326 3.03 16.91 -3.12
C ASN A 326 1.62 17.29 -3.62
N GLN A 327 0.55 16.82 -2.97
CA GLN A 327 -0.82 17.22 -3.33
C GLN A 327 -1.18 18.64 -2.88
N SER A 328 -0.44 19.20 -1.95
CA SER A 328 -0.69 20.55 -1.39
C SER A 328 0.02 21.65 -2.18
N LEU A 329 0.86 21.29 -3.15
CA LEU A 329 1.57 22.18 -4.07
C LEU A 329 0.77 22.42 -5.36
#